data_2e658b9ba427392ae4777ff6c7984682
#
_entry.id   2e658b9ba427392ae4777ff6c7984682
#
_cell.length_a   1.000
_cell.length_b   1.000
_cell.length_c   1.000
_cell.angle_alpha   90.00
_cell.angle_beta   90.00
_cell.angle_gamma   90.00
#
_symmetry.space_group_name_H-M   'P 1'
#
loop_
_entity.id
_entity.type
_entity.pdbx_description
1 polymer ?
#
loop_
_entity_poly.entity_id
_entity_poly.type
_entity_poly.pdbx_seq_one_letter_code
_entity_poly.pdbx_strand_id
1 'polypeptide(L)'
;ADEIGHLVMEPGQTCYESVIALFGRQIIKNDKTIDRRQVSDVVFSHPELLGKLNQIIHPAVKQYIREQLAVKKQQGQKICVVEAALLLEDHYQEFCDTIWYIHTDEEIRIRRLMENRGYTREKSVSIIASQAPETFFRENADYVVVNNGDFAQTRRQIEEGIRKYETL
;
A
#
# COMPACT_ATOMS: atom_id res chain seq x y z
N ALA A 1 -4.01 2.28 0.49
CA ALA A 1 -3.58 2.94 -0.76
C ALA A 1 -3.93 2.12 -2.01
N ASP A 2 -3.82 0.80 -1.95
CA ASP A 2 -4.02 -0.09 -3.12
C ASP A 2 -5.40 0.07 -3.78
N GLU A 3 -6.47 0.15 -2.98
CA GLU A 3 -7.83 0.39 -3.49
C GLU A 3 -7.95 1.76 -4.19
N ILE A 4 -7.26 2.78 -3.68
CA ILE A 4 -7.22 4.10 -4.29
C ILE A 4 -6.47 4.05 -5.62
N GLY A 5 -5.39 3.28 -5.71
CA GLY A 5 -4.69 3.02 -6.97
C GLY A 5 -5.61 2.43 -8.05
N HIS A 6 -6.57 1.60 -7.66
CA HIS A 6 -7.61 1.11 -8.57
C HIS A 6 -8.63 2.21 -8.92
N LEU A 7 -9.08 2.95 -7.91
CA LEU A 7 -10.08 4.01 -8.08
C LEU A 7 -9.61 5.09 -9.08
N VAL A 8 -8.37 5.56 -8.97
CA VAL A 8 -7.85 6.62 -9.85
C VAL A 8 -7.72 6.19 -11.32
N MET A 9 -7.79 4.88 -11.60
CA MET A 9 -7.78 4.31 -12.95
C MET A 9 -9.19 4.00 -13.51
N GLU A 10 -10.27 4.24 -12.74
CA GLU A 10 -11.62 4.01 -13.22
C GLU A 10 -12.02 5.04 -14.32
N PRO A 11 -12.99 4.73 -15.19
CA PRO A 11 -13.45 5.64 -16.23
C PRO A 11 -13.83 7.01 -15.67
N GLY A 12 -13.25 8.08 -16.24
CA GLY A 12 -13.47 9.45 -15.78
C GLY A 12 -12.62 9.89 -14.58
N GLN A 13 -11.78 9.02 -14.03
CA GLN A 13 -10.83 9.37 -12.96
C GLN A 13 -9.50 9.88 -13.53
N THR A 14 -8.70 10.47 -12.66
CA THR A 14 -7.50 11.26 -12.98
C THR A 14 -6.48 10.52 -13.84
N CYS A 15 -6.27 9.20 -13.61
CA CYS A 15 -5.25 8.43 -14.30
C CYS A 15 -5.74 7.67 -15.52
N TYR A 16 -7.06 7.59 -15.73
CA TYR A 16 -7.68 6.73 -16.75
C TYR A 16 -7.09 6.94 -18.15
N GLU A 17 -7.14 8.18 -18.66
CA GLU A 17 -6.64 8.49 -20.00
C GLU A 17 -5.12 8.35 -20.12
N SER A 18 -4.36 8.70 -19.08
CA SER A 18 -2.91 8.57 -19.08
C SER A 18 -2.46 7.11 -19.11
N VAL A 19 -3.16 6.21 -18.43
CA VAL A 19 -2.90 4.78 -18.45
C VAL A 19 -3.23 4.19 -19.83
N ILE A 20 -4.35 4.61 -20.44
CA ILE A 20 -4.68 4.21 -21.80
C ILE A 20 -3.65 4.73 -22.81
N ALA A 21 -3.16 5.95 -22.64
CA ALA A 21 -2.11 6.50 -23.50
C ALA A 21 -0.80 5.72 -23.39
N LEU A 22 -0.49 5.20 -22.18
CA LEU A 22 0.73 4.42 -21.93
C LEU A 22 0.67 3.00 -22.53
N PHE A 23 -0.48 2.32 -22.37
CA PHE A 23 -0.61 0.90 -22.74
C PHE A 23 -1.39 0.66 -24.05
N GLY A 24 -2.09 1.68 -24.56
CA GLY A 24 -2.96 1.56 -25.72
C GLY A 24 -4.38 1.10 -25.36
N ARG A 25 -5.29 1.25 -26.33
CA ARG A 25 -6.73 0.97 -26.12
C ARG A 25 -7.08 -0.51 -25.94
N GLN A 26 -6.16 -1.42 -26.24
CA GLN A 26 -6.37 -2.86 -26.07
C GLN A 26 -6.58 -3.27 -24.61
N ILE A 27 -6.16 -2.44 -23.65
CA ILE A 27 -6.40 -2.71 -22.22
C ILE A 27 -7.79 -2.32 -21.73
N ILE A 28 -8.66 -1.80 -22.61
CA ILE A 28 -10.01 -1.38 -22.25
C ILE A 28 -10.97 -2.55 -22.45
N LYS A 29 -11.72 -2.90 -21.41
CA LYS A 29 -12.79 -3.90 -21.46
C LYS A 29 -14.06 -3.32 -22.14
N ASN A 30 -15.02 -4.20 -22.42
CA ASN A 30 -16.31 -3.81 -22.98
C ASN A 30 -17.11 -2.83 -22.10
N ASP A 31 -16.94 -2.91 -20.79
CA ASP A 31 -17.53 -2.00 -19.80
C ASP A 31 -16.76 -0.70 -19.61
N LYS A 32 -15.77 -0.45 -20.47
CA LYS A 32 -14.85 0.70 -20.46
C LYS A 32 -13.86 0.73 -19.29
N THR A 33 -13.85 -0.24 -18.38
CA THR A 33 -12.84 -0.34 -17.34
C THR A 33 -11.50 -0.83 -17.89
N ILE A 34 -10.41 -0.52 -17.18
CA ILE A 34 -9.06 -1.02 -17.53
C ILE A 34 -8.96 -2.49 -17.13
N ASP A 35 -8.49 -3.33 -18.04
CA ASP A 35 -8.11 -4.72 -17.74
C ASP A 35 -6.77 -4.76 -17.00
N ARG A 36 -6.86 -4.73 -15.67
CA ARG A 36 -5.69 -4.76 -14.79
C ARG A 36 -4.85 -6.01 -14.95
N ARG A 37 -5.46 -7.16 -15.31
CA ARG A 37 -4.71 -8.39 -15.57
C ARG A 37 -3.83 -8.21 -16.79
N GLN A 38 -4.39 -7.67 -17.87
CA GLN A 38 -3.65 -7.40 -19.09
C GLN A 38 -2.53 -6.38 -18.86
N VAL A 39 -2.79 -5.30 -18.08
CA VAL A 39 -1.75 -4.35 -17.66
C VAL A 39 -0.66 -5.06 -16.85
N SER A 40 -1.03 -5.91 -15.90
CA SER A 40 -0.08 -6.69 -15.09
C SER A 40 0.81 -7.61 -15.95
N ASP A 41 0.23 -8.31 -16.92
CA ASP A 41 0.96 -9.19 -17.83
C ASP A 41 1.96 -8.39 -18.70
N VAL A 42 1.57 -7.19 -19.15
CA VAL A 42 2.46 -6.31 -19.92
C VAL A 42 3.61 -5.79 -19.07
N VAL A 43 3.35 -5.27 -17.86
CA VAL A 43 4.42 -4.73 -16.97
C VAL A 43 5.36 -5.83 -16.47
N PHE A 44 4.86 -7.06 -16.32
CA PHE A 44 5.71 -8.21 -15.98
C PHE A 44 6.75 -8.49 -17.05
N SER A 45 6.36 -8.33 -18.32
CA SER A 45 7.25 -8.54 -19.49
C SER A 45 8.10 -7.31 -19.81
N HIS A 46 7.70 -6.12 -19.34
CA HIS A 46 8.32 -4.83 -19.64
C HIS A 46 8.47 -3.99 -18.37
N PRO A 47 9.51 -4.27 -17.54
CA PRO A 47 9.69 -3.58 -16.26
C PRO A 47 9.79 -2.04 -16.35
N GLU A 48 10.24 -1.51 -17.48
CA GLU A 48 10.30 -0.06 -17.74
C GLU A 48 8.90 0.59 -17.78
N LEU A 49 7.88 -0.16 -18.17
CA LEU A 49 6.50 0.31 -18.17
C LEU A 49 5.92 0.37 -16.76
N LEU A 50 6.38 -0.49 -15.84
CA LEU A 50 6.00 -0.41 -14.44
C LEU A 50 6.43 0.94 -13.82
N GLY A 51 7.66 1.37 -14.09
CA GLY A 51 8.15 2.68 -13.63
C GLY A 51 7.29 3.84 -14.14
N LYS A 52 6.92 3.82 -15.44
CA LYS A 52 6.04 4.84 -16.04
C LYS A 52 4.63 4.79 -15.46
N LEU A 53 4.08 3.61 -15.24
CA LEU A 53 2.78 3.42 -14.61
C LEU A 53 2.77 4.00 -13.19
N ASN A 54 3.81 3.71 -12.40
CA ASN A 54 3.96 4.23 -11.05
C ASN A 54 4.08 5.76 -11.02
N GLN A 55 4.78 6.37 -11.98
CA GLN A 55 4.86 7.84 -12.13
C GLN A 55 3.49 8.49 -12.42
N ILE A 56 2.56 7.75 -13.03
CA ILE A 56 1.18 8.23 -13.26
C ILE A 56 0.33 8.04 -12.00
N ILE A 57 0.40 6.86 -11.37
CA ILE A 57 -0.55 6.46 -10.32
C ILE A 57 -0.16 7.03 -8.96
N HIS A 58 1.12 6.95 -8.55
CA HIS A 58 1.52 7.33 -7.17
C HIS A 58 1.19 8.79 -6.83
N PRO A 59 1.45 9.79 -7.70
CA PRO A 59 1.07 11.18 -7.39
C PRO A 59 -0.45 11.35 -7.24
N ALA A 60 -1.24 10.69 -8.07
CA ALA A 60 -2.70 10.77 -8.02
C ALA A 60 -3.27 10.11 -6.75
N VAL A 61 -2.73 8.97 -6.34
CA VAL A 61 -3.08 8.31 -5.08
C VAL A 61 -2.77 9.21 -3.89
N LYS A 62 -1.57 9.79 -3.83
CA LYS A 62 -1.18 10.71 -2.76
C LYS A 62 -2.07 11.94 -2.71
N GLN A 63 -2.39 12.51 -3.85
CA GLN A 63 -3.28 13.67 -3.94
C GLN A 63 -4.67 13.32 -3.41
N TYR A 64 -5.25 12.20 -3.84
CA TYR A 64 -6.53 11.72 -3.36
C TYR A 64 -6.53 11.52 -1.84
N ILE A 65 -5.49 10.89 -1.29
CA ILE A 65 -5.35 10.68 0.17
C ILE A 65 -5.31 12.02 0.90
N ARG A 66 -4.49 12.99 0.45
CA ARG A 66 -4.43 14.33 1.06
C ARG A 66 -5.78 15.03 1.08
N GLU A 67 -6.54 14.94 -0.01
CA GLU A 67 -7.90 15.51 -0.10
C GLU A 67 -8.85 14.82 0.88
N GLN A 68 -8.82 13.49 0.98
CA GLN A 68 -9.64 12.75 1.95
C GLN A 68 -9.27 13.09 3.40
N LEU A 69 -7.98 13.20 3.71
CA LEU A 69 -7.51 13.61 5.03
C LEU A 69 -8.01 15.02 5.39
N ALA A 70 -7.95 15.98 4.45
CA ALA A 70 -8.47 17.32 4.65
C ALA A 70 -9.99 17.33 4.95
N VAL A 71 -10.77 16.54 4.20
CA VAL A 71 -12.20 16.37 4.45
C VAL A 71 -12.46 15.77 5.82
N LYS A 72 -11.75 14.70 6.19
CA LYS A 72 -11.89 14.06 7.51
C LYS A 72 -11.53 15.01 8.65
N LYS A 73 -10.48 15.81 8.50
CA LYS A 73 -10.09 16.83 9.46
C LYS A 73 -11.20 17.89 9.65
N GLN A 74 -11.82 18.36 8.56
CA GLN A 74 -12.96 19.28 8.64
C GLN A 74 -14.18 18.67 9.33
N GLN A 75 -14.36 17.36 9.22
CA GLN A 75 -15.42 16.60 9.91
C GLN A 75 -15.09 16.32 11.40
N GLY A 76 -13.97 16.81 11.92
CA GLY A 76 -13.57 16.63 13.31
C GLY A 76 -13.00 15.24 13.63
N GLN A 77 -12.63 14.46 12.62
CA GLN A 77 -11.96 13.17 12.87
C GLN A 77 -10.57 13.42 13.46
N LYS A 78 -10.32 12.84 14.62
CA LYS A 78 -9.05 13.00 15.35
C LYS A 78 -7.95 12.10 14.81
N ILE A 79 -8.30 10.91 14.33
CA ILE A 79 -7.36 9.90 13.85
C ILE A 79 -7.81 9.44 12.47
N CYS A 80 -6.89 9.45 11.52
CA CYS A 80 -7.05 8.84 10.21
C CYS A 80 -5.86 7.89 9.98
N VAL A 81 -6.14 6.71 9.48
CA VAL A 81 -5.10 5.71 9.18
C VAL A 81 -4.95 5.56 7.68
N VAL A 82 -3.72 5.67 7.21
CA VAL A 82 -3.33 5.37 5.82
C VAL A 82 -2.51 4.09 5.84
N GLU A 83 -2.96 3.10 5.07
CA GLU A 83 -2.23 1.84 4.87
C GLU A 83 -1.71 1.80 3.45
N ALA A 84 -0.40 1.54 3.30
CA ALA A 84 0.26 1.38 2.01
C ALA A 84 1.42 0.38 2.13
N ALA A 85 1.54 -0.49 1.12
CA ALA A 85 2.60 -1.50 1.06
C ALA A 85 4.00 -0.87 0.90
N LEU A 86 4.10 0.25 0.20
CA LEU A 86 5.34 0.99 -0.08
C LEU A 86 5.31 2.39 0.59
N LEU A 87 4.83 2.45 1.83
CA LEU A 87 4.57 3.72 2.52
C LEU A 87 5.82 4.57 2.67
N LEU A 88 6.93 3.99 3.09
CA LEU A 88 8.20 4.69 3.28
C LEU A 88 8.91 4.95 1.95
N GLU A 89 8.96 3.94 1.09
CA GLU A 89 9.62 4.01 -0.23
C GLU A 89 8.97 5.07 -1.13
N ASP A 90 7.67 5.28 -0.97
CA ASP A 90 6.90 6.29 -1.70
C ASP A 90 6.67 7.59 -0.91
N HIS A 91 7.43 7.83 0.16
CA HIS A 91 7.48 9.09 0.91
C HIS A 91 6.14 9.56 1.48
N TYR A 92 5.30 8.66 2.04
CA TYR A 92 4.04 9.03 2.70
C TYR A 92 4.26 9.77 4.03
N GLN A 93 5.45 9.63 4.64
CA GLN A 93 5.85 10.37 5.85
C GLN A 93 5.77 11.91 5.67
N GLU A 94 5.74 12.40 4.44
CA GLU A 94 5.59 13.85 4.17
C GLU A 94 4.24 14.42 4.62
N PHE A 95 3.23 13.58 4.83
CA PHE A 95 1.88 14.01 5.24
C PHE A 95 1.23 13.12 6.30
N CYS A 96 2.01 12.24 6.91
CA CYS A 96 1.61 11.44 8.07
C CYS A 96 2.29 12.01 9.31
N ASP A 97 1.52 12.24 10.38
CA ASP A 97 2.06 12.75 11.64
C ASP A 97 2.90 11.69 12.37
N THR A 98 2.65 10.42 12.09
CA THR A 98 3.35 9.28 12.72
C THR A 98 3.32 8.06 11.80
N ILE A 99 4.40 7.31 11.80
CA ILE A 99 4.58 6.09 11.02
C ILE A 99 4.59 4.88 11.94
N TRP A 100 3.73 3.91 11.65
CA TRP A 100 3.65 2.66 12.40
C TRP A 100 4.11 1.50 11.54
N TYR A 101 5.06 0.73 12.06
CA TYR A 101 5.52 -0.51 11.44
C TYR A 101 4.83 -1.71 12.07
N ILE A 102 4.11 -2.48 11.27
CA ILE A 102 3.51 -3.75 11.70
C ILE A 102 4.51 -4.87 11.44
N HIS A 103 5.26 -5.21 12.47
CA HIS A 103 6.29 -6.25 12.41
C HIS A 103 5.69 -7.65 12.54
N THR A 104 6.20 -8.58 11.76
CA THR A 104 5.95 -10.02 11.91
C THR A 104 7.24 -10.76 11.58
N ASP A 105 7.66 -11.69 12.44
CA ASP A 105 8.83 -12.52 12.26
C ASP A 105 8.79 -13.28 10.93
N GLU A 106 9.94 -13.45 10.29
CA GLU A 106 10.05 -13.99 8.93
C GLU A 106 9.39 -15.37 8.79
N GLU A 107 9.66 -16.30 9.72
CA GLU A 107 9.05 -17.64 9.67
C GLU A 107 7.51 -17.62 9.80
N ILE A 108 6.98 -16.67 10.57
CA ILE A 108 5.52 -16.48 10.69
C ILE A 108 4.96 -15.89 9.40
N ARG A 109 5.67 -14.95 8.77
CA ARG A 109 5.30 -14.38 7.46
C ARG A 109 5.28 -15.46 6.39
N ILE A 110 6.33 -16.29 6.32
CA ILE A 110 6.41 -17.44 5.38
C ILE A 110 5.21 -18.35 5.58
N ARG A 111 4.94 -18.78 6.81
CA ARG A 111 3.80 -19.65 7.12
C ARG A 111 2.47 -19.03 6.67
N ARG A 112 2.23 -17.76 7.01
CA ARG A 112 1.00 -17.06 6.61
C ARG A 112 0.85 -16.91 5.08
N LEU A 113 1.94 -16.70 4.35
CA LEU A 113 1.92 -16.67 2.88
C LEU A 113 1.57 -18.04 2.30
N MET A 114 2.12 -19.12 2.87
CA MET A 114 1.80 -20.48 2.45
C MET A 114 0.32 -20.83 2.72
N GLU A 115 -0.17 -20.54 3.92
CA GLU A 115 -1.53 -20.86 4.35
C GLU A 115 -2.61 -20.01 3.62
N ASN A 116 -2.40 -18.71 3.49
CA ASN A 116 -3.44 -17.79 2.98
C ASN A 116 -3.36 -17.52 1.49
N ARG A 117 -2.18 -17.70 0.85
CA ARG A 117 -1.94 -17.44 -0.57
C ARG A 117 -1.60 -18.70 -1.37
N GLY A 118 -1.41 -19.83 -0.71
CA GLY A 118 -0.99 -21.09 -1.35
C GLY A 118 0.40 -21.01 -1.99
N TYR A 119 1.27 -20.12 -1.51
CA TYR A 119 2.63 -20.01 -2.03
C TYR A 119 3.51 -21.14 -1.51
N THR A 120 4.54 -21.52 -2.28
CA THR A 120 5.58 -22.41 -1.77
C THR A 120 6.49 -21.65 -0.80
N ARG A 121 7.27 -22.36 0.02
CA ARG A 121 8.24 -21.75 0.93
C ARG A 121 9.27 -20.92 0.16
N GLU A 122 9.81 -21.47 -0.94
CA GLU A 122 10.82 -20.81 -1.78
C GLU A 122 10.28 -19.50 -2.35
N LYS A 123 9.03 -19.50 -2.85
CA LYS A 123 8.38 -18.29 -3.35
C LYS A 123 8.17 -17.28 -2.22
N SER A 124 7.77 -17.72 -1.04
CA SER A 124 7.56 -16.84 0.12
C SER A 124 8.85 -16.18 0.57
N VAL A 125 9.95 -16.93 0.67
CA VAL A 125 11.29 -16.42 0.99
C VAL A 125 11.75 -15.41 -0.08
N SER A 126 11.59 -15.74 -1.36
CA SER A 126 11.98 -14.83 -2.46
C SER A 126 11.21 -13.49 -2.40
N ILE A 127 9.91 -13.53 -2.11
CA ILE A 127 9.09 -12.30 -1.96
C ILE A 127 9.56 -11.48 -0.78
N ILE A 128 9.84 -12.11 0.36
CA ILE A 128 10.32 -11.41 1.56
C ILE A 128 11.71 -10.79 1.31
N ALA A 129 12.61 -11.53 0.67
CA ALA A 129 13.94 -11.06 0.34
C ALA A 129 13.98 -9.90 -0.68
N SER A 130 12.91 -9.72 -1.46
CA SER A 130 12.79 -8.59 -2.40
C SER A 130 12.32 -7.28 -1.74
N GLN A 131 11.90 -7.31 -0.48
CA GLN A 131 11.48 -6.13 0.28
C GLN A 131 12.69 -5.44 0.93
N ALA A 132 12.49 -4.18 1.36
CA ALA A 132 13.49 -3.50 2.17
C ALA A 132 13.78 -4.29 3.46
N PRO A 133 14.99 -4.20 4.03
CA PRO A 133 15.35 -4.91 5.24
C PRO A 133 14.57 -4.39 6.45
N GLU A 134 14.35 -5.23 7.45
CA GLU A 134 13.61 -4.87 8.66
C GLU A 134 14.19 -3.64 9.37
N THR A 135 15.50 -3.48 9.37
CA THR A 135 16.19 -2.32 9.95
C THR A 135 15.70 -1.02 9.33
N PHE A 136 15.49 -0.97 8.01
CA PHE A 136 14.94 0.19 7.32
C PHE A 136 13.56 0.59 7.88
N PHE A 137 12.66 -0.36 8.07
CA PHE A 137 11.33 -0.07 8.62
C PHE A 137 11.39 0.35 10.08
N ARG A 138 12.23 -0.29 10.90
CA ARG A 138 12.37 0.05 12.33
C ARG A 138 12.96 1.44 12.55
N GLU A 139 13.96 1.82 11.76
CA GLU A 139 14.61 3.12 11.84
C GLU A 139 13.73 4.29 11.38
N ASN A 140 12.74 4.01 10.54
CA ASN A 140 11.82 5.02 10.00
C ASN A 140 10.41 4.96 10.60
N ALA A 141 10.18 4.16 11.63
CA ALA A 141 8.89 4.06 12.31
C ALA A 141 8.95 4.70 13.70
N ASP A 142 7.91 5.46 14.03
CA ASP A 142 7.72 6.05 15.36
C ASP A 142 7.16 5.04 16.38
N TYR A 143 6.47 4.02 15.87
CA TYR A 143 5.87 2.96 16.69
C TYR A 143 5.90 1.62 15.96
N VAL A 144 6.27 0.57 16.70
CA VAL A 144 6.30 -0.80 16.17
C VAL A 144 5.24 -1.64 16.86
N VAL A 145 4.37 -2.25 16.06
CA VAL A 145 3.37 -3.23 16.51
C VAL A 145 3.86 -4.62 16.15
N VAL A 146 4.07 -5.49 17.12
CA VAL A 146 4.46 -6.88 16.88
C VAL A 146 3.22 -7.75 16.66
N ASN A 147 3.09 -8.29 15.45
CA ASN A 147 1.96 -9.11 15.01
C ASN A 147 2.33 -10.61 14.88
N ASN A 148 3.07 -11.12 15.87
CA ASN A 148 3.52 -12.52 15.90
C ASN A 148 2.50 -13.47 16.54
N GLY A 149 1.72 -12.94 17.47
CA GLY A 149 0.80 -13.70 18.31
C GLY A 149 -0.65 -13.70 17.81
N ASP A 150 -1.56 -13.77 18.75
CA ASP A 150 -2.99 -13.68 18.51
C ASP A 150 -3.45 -12.24 18.24
N PHE A 151 -4.67 -12.14 17.75
CA PHE A 151 -5.27 -10.83 17.44
C PHE A 151 -5.44 -9.94 18.69
N ALA A 152 -5.66 -10.52 19.88
CA ALA A 152 -5.84 -9.75 21.09
C ALA A 152 -4.56 -9.06 21.56
N GLN A 153 -3.40 -9.69 21.34
CA GLN A 153 -2.09 -9.08 21.62
C GLN A 153 -1.80 -7.92 20.67
N THR A 154 -2.03 -8.11 19.39
CA THR A 154 -1.85 -7.06 18.38
C THR A 154 -2.80 -5.88 18.66
N ARG A 155 -4.06 -6.16 18.96
CA ARG A 155 -5.06 -5.15 19.31
C ARG A 155 -4.66 -4.31 20.51
N ARG A 156 -4.17 -4.93 21.60
CA ARG A 156 -3.70 -4.19 22.79
C ARG A 156 -2.60 -3.21 22.46
N GLN A 157 -1.59 -3.62 21.66
CA GLN A 157 -0.52 -2.73 21.23
C GLN A 157 -1.03 -1.54 20.42
N ILE A 158 -2.00 -1.77 19.53
CA ILE A 158 -2.64 -0.70 18.74
C ILE A 158 -3.38 0.28 19.67
N GLU A 159 -4.19 -0.23 20.61
CA GLU A 159 -4.92 0.60 21.57
C GLU A 159 -3.96 1.40 22.49
N GLU A 160 -2.83 0.84 22.89
CA GLU A 160 -1.79 1.53 23.65
C GLU A 160 -1.12 2.62 22.81
N GLY A 161 -0.81 2.33 21.55
CA GLY A 161 -0.25 3.30 20.61
C GLY A 161 -1.20 4.48 20.39
N ILE A 162 -2.48 4.22 20.12
CA ILE A 162 -3.50 5.27 19.91
C ILE A 162 -3.57 6.19 21.12
N ARG A 163 -3.62 5.65 22.33
CA ARG A 163 -3.70 6.45 23.57
C ARG A 163 -2.53 7.42 23.73
N LYS A 164 -1.33 7.08 23.24
CA LYS A 164 -0.17 8.00 23.28
C LYS A 164 -0.37 9.23 22.40
N TYR A 165 -1.11 9.10 21.30
CA TYR A 165 -1.36 10.20 20.36
C TYR A 165 -2.65 10.97 20.64
N GLU A 166 -3.59 10.42 21.42
CA GLU A 166 -4.79 11.14 21.86
C GLU A 166 -4.51 12.17 22.97
N THR A 167 -3.36 12.05 23.64
CA THR A 167 -2.93 12.93 24.74
C THR A 167 -1.99 14.05 24.29
N LEU A 168 -1.66 14.12 23.00
CA LEU A 168 -0.90 15.19 22.37
C LEU A 168 -1.83 16.19 21.66
#